data_23b0b65a8301ad962814ce8dc85421cf
#
_entry.id   23b0b65a8301ad962814ce8dc85421cf
#
_cell.length_a   1.000
_cell.length_b   1.000
_cell.length_c   1.000
_cell.angle_alpha   90.00
_cell.angle_beta   90.00
_cell.angle_gamma   90.00
#
_symmetry.space_group_name_H-M   'P 1'
#
loop_
_entity.id
_entity.type
_entity.pdbx_description
1 polymer ?
#
loop_
_entity_poly.entity_id
_entity_poly.type
_entity_poly.pdbx_seq_one_letter_code
_entity_poly.pdbx_strand_id
1 'polypeptide(L)'
;LAGYWEYRTYKANRLPSLTLNMTPAQYNRDITKRYDSEQDLDIYRSQQSFYAYGNLAVRQNFDLTGGTFYLDTELGYMRSFGGNKYTQFTSVPVRLGYSQSLVGYNPFRWERRIEPLKYEKVKKEYIYNAERVSEQATTYFFALAMAQAEYDLAKDNAVSTDTLYRIGMQRLKIAAISRA
;
A
#
# COMPACT_ATOMS: atom_id res chain seq x y z
N LEU A 1 -10.54 2.61 -8.92
CA LEU A 1 -10.39 1.20 -8.53
C LEU A 1 -9.77 1.04 -7.13
N ALA A 2 -8.69 1.78 -6.79
CA ALA A 2 -8.03 1.68 -5.48
C ALA A 2 -9.01 1.88 -4.30
N GLY A 3 -9.75 2.98 -4.27
CA GLY A 3 -10.69 3.26 -3.17
C GLY A 3 -11.82 2.24 -3.01
N TYR A 4 -12.20 1.53 -4.08
CA TYR A 4 -13.13 0.41 -3.98
C TYR A 4 -12.50 -0.77 -3.23
N TRP A 5 -11.25 -1.10 -3.55
CA TRP A 5 -10.55 -2.20 -2.90
C TRP A 5 -10.19 -1.88 -1.46
N GLU A 6 -9.82 -0.63 -1.15
CA GLU A 6 -9.60 -0.16 0.22
C GLU A 6 -10.85 -0.35 1.09
N TYR A 7 -12.02 0.09 0.58
CA TYR A 7 -13.28 -0.11 1.31
C TYR A 7 -13.65 -1.59 1.47
N ARG A 8 -13.34 -2.42 0.48
CA ARG A 8 -13.56 -3.86 0.55
C ARG A 8 -12.62 -4.53 1.55
N THR A 9 -11.36 -4.12 1.61
CA THR A 9 -10.39 -4.56 2.62
C THR A 9 -10.84 -4.17 4.02
N TYR A 10 -11.30 -2.94 4.20
CA TYR A 10 -11.89 -2.52 5.46
C TYR A 10 -13.04 -3.44 5.90
N LYS A 11 -13.97 -3.76 5.00
CA LYS A 11 -15.07 -4.71 5.31
C LYS A 11 -14.56 -6.09 5.67
N ALA A 12 -13.56 -6.59 4.97
CA ALA A 12 -12.97 -7.92 5.22
C ALA A 12 -12.28 -7.97 6.59
N ASN A 13 -11.55 -6.91 6.98
CA ASN A 13 -10.85 -6.81 8.26
C ASN A 13 -11.79 -6.75 9.49
N ARG A 14 -13.08 -6.59 9.26
CA ARG A 14 -14.12 -6.65 10.31
C ARG A 14 -14.67 -8.05 10.55
N LEU A 15 -14.35 -8.99 9.69
CA LEU A 15 -14.69 -10.40 9.86
C LEU A 15 -13.67 -11.09 10.76
N PRO A 16 -14.03 -12.22 11.39
CA PRO A 16 -13.05 -13.03 12.12
C PRO A 16 -11.87 -13.40 11.22
N SER A 17 -10.66 -13.15 11.68
CA SER A 17 -9.45 -13.57 10.98
C SER A 17 -8.95 -14.89 11.54
N LEU A 18 -8.71 -15.86 10.66
CA LEU A 18 -8.05 -17.13 11.00
C LEU A 18 -6.60 -17.05 10.56
N THR A 19 -5.67 -17.23 11.49
CA THR A 19 -4.23 -17.13 11.24
C THR A 19 -3.56 -18.40 11.71
N LEU A 20 -2.76 -19.03 10.83
CA LEU A 20 -1.89 -20.14 11.16
C LEU A 20 -0.43 -19.65 11.15
N ASN A 21 0.22 -19.70 12.30
CA ASN A 21 1.64 -19.42 12.46
C ASN A 21 2.38 -20.74 12.68
N MET A 22 3.37 -21.02 11.85
CA MET A 22 4.16 -22.24 11.97
C MET A 22 5.65 -21.93 11.91
N THR A 23 6.39 -22.54 12.82
CA THR A 23 7.85 -22.62 12.78
C THR A 23 8.20 -24.10 12.70
N PRO A 24 8.35 -24.66 11.49
CA PRO A 24 8.49 -26.10 11.32
C PRO A 24 9.82 -26.65 11.82
N ALA A 25 10.84 -25.83 11.85
CA ALA A 25 12.16 -26.22 12.33
C ALA A 25 12.96 -25.02 12.82
N GLN A 26 13.39 -25.08 14.06
CA GLN A 26 14.32 -24.13 14.66
C GLN A 26 15.35 -24.92 15.46
N TYR A 27 16.62 -24.76 15.11
CA TYR A 27 17.73 -25.36 15.84
C TYR A 27 18.50 -24.30 16.59
N ASN A 28 18.62 -24.48 17.90
CA ASN A 28 19.39 -23.59 18.77
C ASN A 28 20.56 -24.33 19.37
N ARG A 29 21.71 -23.67 19.45
CA ARG A 29 22.88 -24.16 20.14
C ARG A 29 23.40 -23.07 21.06
N ASP A 30 23.25 -23.31 22.37
CA ASP A 30 23.67 -22.38 23.42
C ASP A 30 24.84 -22.98 24.19
N ILE A 31 25.80 -22.18 24.59
CA ILE A 31 26.89 -22.54 25.45
C ILE A 31 26.67 -21.77 26.75
N THR A 32 26.21 -22.48 27.78
CA THR A 32 25.92 -21.87 29.09
C THR A 32 26.92 -22.32 30.13
N LYS A 33 27.37 -21.36 30.91
CA LYS A 33 28.20 -21.61 32.07
C LYS A 33 27.32 -22.20 33.18
N ARG A 34 27.68 -23.37 33.69
CA ARG A 34 26.97 -24.02 34.80
C ARG A 34 27.97 -24.46 35.85
N TYR A 35 27.61 -24.23 37.07
CA TYR A 35 28.35 -24.73 38.23
C TYR A 35 28.18 -26.26 38.34
N ASP A 36 29.32 -26.96 38.43
CA ASP A 36 29.36 -28.42 38.65
C ASP A 36 29.73 -28.67 40.13
N SER A 37 28.79 -29.21 40.91
CA SER A 37 28.95 -29.44 42.33
C SER A 37 29.94 -30.56 42.68
N GLU A 38 30.25 -31.42 41.73
CA GLU A 38 31.21 -32.53 41.95
C GLU A 38 32.67 -32.04 41.82
N GLN A 39 32.91 -31.01 40.99
CA GLN A 39 34.23 -30.49 40.73
C GLN A 39 34.50 -29.09 41.34
N ASP A 40 33.47 -28.53 41.96
CA ASP A 40 33.47 -27.17 42.51
C ASP A 40 33.98 -26.10 41.54
N LEU A 41 33.61 -26.29 40.26
CA LEU A 41 34.05 -25.43 39.16
C LEU A 41 32.88 -25.08 38.23
N ASP A 42 32.99 -23.91 37.65
CA ASP A 42 32.12 -23.49 36.55
C ASP A 42 32.55 -24.10 35.22
N ILE A 43 31.73 -24.96 34.66
CA ILE A 43 31.99 -25.59 33.35
C ILE A 43 31.03 -25.06 32.28
N TYR A 44 31.56 -24.92 31.06
CA TYR A 44 30.77 -24.55 29.91
C TYR A 44 30.12 -25.81 29.30
N ARG A 45 28.79 -25.87 29.31
CA ARG A 45 28.05 -26.97 28.68
C ARG A 45 27.33 -26.48 27.43
N SER A 46 27.54 -27.18 26.33
CA SER A 46 26.79 -26.96 25.09
C SER A 46 25.41 -27.60 25.21
N GLN A 47 24.38 -26.80 25.12
CA GLN A 47 23.00 -27.25 25.02
C GLN A 47 22.51 -27.05 23.60
N GLN A 48 22.02 -28.12 23.00
CA GLN A 48 21.46 -28.10 21.64
C GLN A 48 20.01 -28.46 21.74
N SER A 49 19.16 -27.74 21.06
CA SER A 49 17.71 -27.96 21.07
C SER A 49 17.10 -27.72 19.70
N PHE A 50 16.17 -28.55 19.37
CA PHE A 50 15.32 -28.43 18.19
C PHE A 50 13.91 -28.12 18.64
N TYR A 51 13.31 -27.10 18.00
CA TYR A 51 11.92 -26.68 18.24
C TYR A 51 11.14 -26.76 16.95
N ALA A 52 9.91 -27.24 17.06
CA ALA A 52 8.88 -27.08 16.04
C ALA A 52 7.63 -26.56 16.74
N TYR A 53 6.97 -25.58 16.14
CA TYR A 53 5.88 -24.87 16.79
C TYR A 53 4.78 -24.54 15.78
N GLY A 54 3.54 -24.73 16.18
CA GLY A 54 2.35 -24.34 15.42
C GLY A 54 1.31 -23.67 16.32
N ASN A 55 0.76 -22.56 15.86
CA ASN A 55 -0.32 -21.84 16.52
C ASN A 55 -1.40 -21.49 15.50
N LEU A 56 -2.63 -21.91 15.78
CA LEU A 56 -3.82 -21.54 15.02
C LEU A 56 -4.65 -20.56 15.87
N ALA A 57 -4.88 -19.37 15.35
CA ALA A 57 -5.57 -18.31 16.07
C ALA A 57 -6.72 -17.72 15.27
N VAL A 58 -7.87 -17.56 15.91
CA VAL A 58 -9.00 -16.78 15.44
C VAL A 58 -9.03 -15.47 16.21
N ARG A 59 -9.10 -14.34 15.52
CA ARG A 59 -9.21 -13.01 16.13
C ARG A 59 -10.40 -12.26 15.58
N GLN A 60 -11.16 -11.62 16.48
CA GLN A 60 -12.31 -10.80 16.12
C GLN A 60 -12.26 -9.47 16.86
N ASN A 61 -12.26 -8.39 16.11
CA ASN A 61 -12.37 -7.03 16.63
C ASN A 61 -13.82 -6.71 17.00
N PHE A 62 -14.01 -6.04 18.14
CA PHE A 62 -15.33 -5.69 18.65
C PHE A 62 -15.53 -4.18 18.63
N ASP A 63 -16.44 -3.70 17.80
CA ASP A 63 -16.65 -2.26 17.56
C ASP A 63 -17.18 -1.49 18.76
N LEU A 64 -18.00 -2.13 19.62
CA LEU A 64 -18.65 -1.46 20.74
C LEU A 64 -17.62 -1.03 21.80
N THR A 65 -16.74 -1.94 22.16
CA THR A 65 -15.79 -1.75 23.25
C THR A 65 -14.41 -1.31 22.76
N GLY A 66 -14.07 -1.57 21.48
CA GLY A 66 -12.75 -1.33 20.92
C GLY A 66 -11.73 -2.40 21.30
N GLY A 67 -12.20 -3.53 21.81
CA GLY A 67 -11.37 -4.67 22.16
C GLY A 67 -11.29 -5.71 21.06
N THR A 68 -10.43 -6.71 21.28
CA THR A 68 -10.24 -7.85 20.38
C THR A 68 -10.41 -9.15 21.17
N PHE A 69 -11.34 -9.98 20.72
CA PHE A 69 -11.42 -11.38 21.16
C PHE A 69 -10.43 -12.24 20.38
N TYR A 70 -9.80 -13.17 21.05
CA TYR A 70 -8.98 -14.17 20.41
C TYR A 70 -9.23 -15.55 20.99
N LEU A 71 -9.22 -16.53 20.13
CA LEU A 71 -9.29 -17.95 20.42
C LEU A 71 -8.11 -18.60 19.73
N ASP A 72 -7.23 -19.24 20.45
CA ASP A 72 -6.08 -19.87 19.86
C ASP A 72 -5.81 -21.27 20.44
N THR A 73 -5.18 -22.10 19.63
CA THR A 73 -4.64 -23.41 19.98
C THR A 73 -3.17 -23.46 19.60
N GLU A 74 -2.38 -24.15 20.39
CA GLU A 74 -0.94 -24.18 20.26
C GLU A 74 -0.40 -25.59 20.42
N LEU A 75 0.52 -25.98 19.53
CA LEU A 75 1.23 -27.23 19.59
C LEU A 75 2.73 -26.96 19.45
N GLY A 76 3.51 -27.40 20.42
CA GLY A 76 4.95 -27.28 20.44
C GLY A 76 5.62 -28.65 20.57
N TYR A 77 6.71 -28.82 19.85
CA TYR A 77 7.61 -29.97 19.96
C TYR A 77 9.00 -29.46 20.24
N MET A 78 9.64 -29.98 21.27
CA MET A 78 11.01 -29.67 21.62
C MET A 78 11.80 -30.96 21.81
N ARG A 79 12.99 -31.00 21.21
CA ARG A 79 13.96 -32.07 21.43
C ARG A 79 15.29 -31.48 21.85
N SER A 80 15.77 -31.85 23.03
CA SER A 80 17.07 -31.45 23.54
C SER A 80 18.11 -32.54 23.23
N PHE A 81 19.28 -32.09 22.72
CA PHE A 81 20.44 -32.89 22.42
C PHE A 81 21.56 -32.42 23.36
N GLY A 82 22.19 -33.25 24.08
CA GLY A 82 23.27 -32.90 24.99
C GLY A 82 23.41 -33.92 26.11
N GLY A 83 23.91 -33.48 27.27
CA GLY A 83 24.07 -34.37 28.43
C GLY A 83 22.74 -35.00 28.91
N ASN A 84 21.65 -34.22 28.87
CA ASN A 84 20.31 -34.68 29.16
C ASN A 84 19.45 -34.63 27.89
N LYS A 85 19.30 -35.76 27.23
CA LYS A 85 18.44 -35.94 26.03
C LYS A 85 17.00 -36.12 26.50
N TYR A 86 16.10 -35.21 26.09
CA TYR A 86 14.67 -35.38 26.32
C TYR A 86 13.86 -34.81 25.16
N THR A 87 12.67 -35.35 25.05
CA THR A 87 11.67 -34.87 24.07
C THR A 87 10.46 -34.40 24.83
N GLN A 88 9.94 -33.23 24.50
CA GLN A 88 8.78 -32.67 25.14
C GLN A 88 7.77 -32.22 24.08
N PHE A 89 6.51 -32.56 24.32
CA PHE A 89 5.37 -32.01 23.63
C PHE A 89 4.64 -31.04 24.53
N THR A 90 4.33 -29.86 24.00
CA THR A 90 3.53 -28.86 24.69
C THR A 90 2.28 -28.60 23.86
N SER A 91 1.13 -28.72 24.48
CA SER A 91 -0.14 -28.44 23.82
C SER A 91 -0.99 -27.53 24.70
N VAL A 92 -1.51 -26.46 24.10
CA VAL A 92 -2.57 -25.66 24.67
C VAL A 92 -3.79 -25.87 23.80
N PRO A 93 -4.71 -26.78 24.14
CA PRO A 93 -5.81 -27.16 23.27
C PRO A 93 -6.72 -26.00 22.92
N VAL A 94 -7.05 -25.15 23.90
CA VAL A 94 -7.89 -23.97 23.70
C VAL A 94 -7.47 -22.88 24.68
N ARG A 95 -7.22 -21.69 24.16
CA ARG A 95 -7.02 -20.48 24.95
C ARG A 95 -7.95 -19.39 24.42
N LEU A 96 -8.85 -18.93 25.26
CA LEU A 96 -9.74 -17.81 24.97
C LEU A 96 -9.28 -16.59 25.73
N GLY A 97 -9.20 -15.46 25.05
CA GLY A 97 -8.82 -14.22 25.69
C GLY A 97 -9.52 -13.01 25.06
N TYR A 98 -9.52 -11.95 25.82
CA TYR A 98 -10.04 -10.66 25.43
C TYR A 98 -9.04 -9.57 25.79
N SER A 99 -8.66 -8.77 24.82
CA SER A 99 -7.75 -7.63 25.00
C SER A 99 -8.47 -6.34 24.72
N GLN A 100 -8.43 -5.40 25.65
CA GLN A 100 -9.06 -4.08 25.50
C GLN A 100 -8.17 -2.99 26.07
N SER A 101 -8.03 -1.90 25.33
CA SER A 101 -7.46 -0.67 25.86
C SER A 101 -8.50 0.02 26.78
N LEU A 102 -8.13 0.24 28.03
CA LEU A 102 -9.02 0.90 29.01
C LEU A 102 -8.98 2.42 28.89
N VAL A 103 -7.87 2.97 28.40
CA VAL A 103 -7.65 4.41 28.22
C VAL A 103 -7.31 4.69 26.76
N GLY A 104 -8.07 5.56 26.12
CA GLY A 104 -7.86 5.93 24.74
C GLY A 104 -9.14 5.94 23.91
N TYR A 105 -9.02 6.28 22.63
CA TYR A 105 -10.15 6.27 21.72
C TYR A 105 -10.39 4.86 21.17
N ASN A 106 -11.64 4.56 20.81
CA ASN A 106 -12.00 3.30 20.16
C ASN A 106 -11.78 3.43 18.63
N PRO A 107 -10.71 2.84 18.06
CA PRO A 107 -10.40 2.96 16.65
C PRO A 107 -11.49 2.33 15.77
N PHE A 108 -12.01 1.17 16.15
CA PHE A 108 -12.99 0.43 15.33
C PHE A 108 -14.32 1.19 15.18
N ARG A 109 -14.73 1.92 16.22
CA ARG A 109 -15.92 2.77 16.18
C ARG A 109 -15.76 3.95 15.22
N TRP A 110 -14.57 4.56 15.20
CA TRP A 110 -14.28 5.68 14.31
C TRP A 110 -14.10 5.23 12.87
N GLU A 111 -13.38 4.15 12.63
CA GLU A 111 -13.26 3.54 11.31
C GLU A 111 -14.62 3.21 10.70
N ARG A 112 -15.55 2.69 11.50
CA ARG A 112 -16.93 2.42 11.05
C ARG A 112 -17.64 3.66 10.52
N ARG A 113 -17.32 4.85 11.03
CA ARG A 113 -17.92 6.11 10.59
C ARG A 113 -17.17 6.74 9.43
N ILE A 114 -15.85 6.65 9.45
CA ILE A 114 -14.96 7.32 8.51
C ILE A 114 -14.89 6.59 7.17
N GLU A 115 -14.76 5.28 7.17
CA GLU A 115 -14.53 4.51 5.95
C GLU A 115 -15.66 4.59 4.90
N PRO A 116 -16.95 4.57 5.26
CA PRO A 116 -18.02 4.83 4.30
C PRO A 116 -17.94 6.24 3.68
N LEU A 117 -17.59 7.26 4.48
CA LEU A 117 -17.45 8.64 4.00
C LEU A 117 -16.26 8.78 3.05
N LYS A 118 -15.14 8.12 3.33
CA LYS A 118 -13.99 8.04 2.41
C LYS A 118 -14.39 7.41 1.08
N TYR A 119 -15.18 6.34 1.12
CA TYR A 119 -15.64 5.69 -0.10
C TYR A 119 -16.59 6.57 -0.91
N GLU A 120 -17.49 7.32 -0.26
CA GLU A 120 -18.32 8.32 -0.94
C GLU A 120 -17.50 9.46 -1.53
N LYS A 121 -16.48 9.93 -0.81
CA LYS A 121 -15.52 10.92 -1.32
C LYS A 121 -14.86 10.42 -2.61
N VAL A 122 -14.34 9.19 -2.63
CA VAL A 122 -13.72 8.59 -3.82
C VAL A 122 -14.67 8.51 -5.01
N LYS A 123 -15.94 8.21 -4.79
CA LYS A 123 -16.96 8.24 -5.85
C LYS A 123 -17.15 9.64 -6.43
N LYS A 124 -17.23 10.65 -5.59
CA LYS A 124 -17.39 12.04 -6.01
C LYS A 124 -16.12 12.56 -6.74
N GLU A 125 -14.94 12.19 -6.25
CA GLU A 125 -13.67 12.51 -6.91
C GLU A 125 -13.56 11.86 -8.30
N TYR A 126 -14.08 10.65 -8.47
CA TYR A 126 -14.13 10.01 -9.79
C TYR A 126 -14.99 10.81 -10.78
N ILE A 127 -16.19 11.25 -10.36
CA ILE A 127 -17.07 12.07 -11.20
C ILE A 127 -16.40 13.40 -11.51
N TYR A 128 -15.86 14.08 -10.51
CA TYR A 128 -15.15 15.35 -10.67
C TYR A 128 -14.00 15.24 -11.66
N ASN A 129 -13.19 14.17 -11.57
CA ASN A 129 -12.07 13.97 -12.50
C ASN A 129 -12.55 13.66 -13.93
N ALA A 130 -13.67 12.96 -14.11
CA ALA A 130 -14.26 12.71 -15.41
C ALA A 130 -14.71 14.03 -16.08
N GLU A 131 -15.41 14.89 -15.33
CA GLU A 131 -15.82 16.22 -15.81
C GLU A 131 -14.62 17.10 -16.15
N ARG A 132 -13.60 17.10 -15.32
CA ARG A 132 -12.36 17.86 -15.56
C ARG A 132 -11.64 17.40 -16.84
N VAL A 133 -11.61 16.11 -17.11
CA VAL A 133 -11.02 15.58 -18.36
C VAL A 133 -11.83 16.04 -19.57
N SER A 134 -13.16 16.07 -19.47
CA SER A 134 -14.03 16.57 -20.54
C SER A 134 -13.82 18.07 -20.79
N GLU A 135 -13.69 18.89 -19.74
CA GLU A 135 -13.37 20.30 -19.83
C GLU A 135 -12.02 20.53 -20.52
N GLN A 136 -10.97 19.81 -20.09
CA GLN A 136 -9.65 19.91 -20.69
C GLN A 136 -9.64 19.49 -22.18
N ALA A 137 -10.33 18.42 -22.51
CA ALA A 137 -10.46 17.97 -23.91
C ALA A 137 -11.12 19.03 -24.77
N THR A 138 -12.19 19.66 -24.29
CA THR A 138 -12.88 20.75 -24.97
C THR A 138 -11.97 21.96 -25.16
N THR A 139 -11.25 22.35 -24.12
CA THR A 139 -10.29 23.46 -24.18
C THR A 139 -9.19 23.23 -25.20
N TYR A 140 -8.59 22.03 -25.21
CA TYR A 140 -7.55 21.69 -26.19
C TYR A 140 -8.10 21.60 -27.61
N PHE A 141 -9.32 21.13 -27.80
CA PHE A 141 -9.97 21.10 -29.10
C PHE A 141 -10.09 22.51 -29.70
N PHE A 142 -10.60 23.47 -28.93
CA PHE A 142 -10.72 24.85 -29.41
C PHE A 142 -9.35 25.53 -29.58
N ALA A 143 -8.39 25.28 -28.71
CA ALA A 143 -7.02 25.79 -28.87
C ALA A 143 -6.39 25.28 -30.17
N LEU A 144 -6.57 24.01 -30.51
CA LEU A 144 -6.11 23.46 -31.79
C LEU A 144 -6.80 24.12 -32.99
N ALA A 145 -8.12 24.30 -32.94
CA ALA A 145 -8.87 24.93 -33.99
C ALA A 145 -8.41 26.38 -34.25
N MET A 146 -8.16 27.15 -33.17
CA MET A 146 -7.62 28.50 -33.27
C MET A 146 -6.20 28.48 -33.86
N ALA A 147 -5.31 27.64 -33.40
CA ALA A 147 -3.96 27.54 -33.95
C ALA A 147 -3.94 27.15 -35.45
N GLN A 148 -4.87 26.30 -35.89
CA GLN A 148 -5.04 25.99 -37.30
C GLN A 148 -5.49 27.22 -38.09
N ALA A 149 -6.47 27.96 -37.63
CA ALA A 149 -6.94 29.19 -38.30
C ALA A 149 -5.83 30.25 -38.37
N GLU A 150 -5.05 30.42 -37.26
CA GLU A 150 -3.90 31.36 -37.26
C GLU A 150 -2.81 30.91 -38.24
N TYR A 151 -2.54 29.61 -38.34
CA TYR A 151 -1.58 29.08 -39.31
C TYR A 151 -2.02 29.33 -40.76
N ASP A 152 -3.29 29.09 -41.09
CA ASP A 152 -3.82 29.31 -42.42
C ASP A 152 -3.78 30.78 -42.77
N LEU A 153 -4.17 31.66 -41.87
CA LEU A 153 -4.08 33.12 -42.04
C LEU A 153 -2.63 33.61 -42.26
N ALA A 154 -1.69 33.10 -41.46
CA ALA A 154 -0.28 33.44 -41.59
C ALA A 154 0.29 32.96 -42.94
N LYS A 155 -0.11 31.80 -43.42
CA LYS A 155 0.26 31.23 -44.73
C LYS A 155 -0.26 32.11 -45.86
N ASP A 156 -1.53 32.49 -45.83
CA ASP A 156 -2.13 33.34 -46.86
C ASP A 156 -1.49 34.75 -46.87
N ASN A 157 -1.20 35.31 -45.70
CA ASN A 157 -0.48 36.55 -45.56
C ASN A 157 0.94 36.46 -46.14
N ALA A 158 1.66 35.35 -45.91
CA ALA A 158 3.00 35.16 -46.50
C ALA A 158 2.94 35.08 -48.04
N VAL A 159 1.97 34.35 -48.62
CA VAL A 159 1.78 34.29 -50.06
C VAL A 159 1.42 35.64 -50.66
N SER A 160 0.53 36.36 -50.01
CA SER A 160 0.11 37.72 -50.45
C SER A 160 1.29 38.72 -50.42
N THR A 161 2.07 38.70 -49.31
CA THR A 161 3.25 39.55 -49.16
C THR A 161 4.34 39.23 -50.17
N ASP A 162 4.61 37.94 -50.46
CA ASP A 162 5.54 37.53 -51.51
C ASP A 162 5.09 38.04 -52.90
N THR A 163 3.80 37.94 -53.18
CA THR A 163 3.22 38.46 -54.41
C THR A 163 3.39 39.94 -54.54
N LEU A 164 3.09 40.73 -53.48
CA LEU A 164 3.29 42.17 -53.45
C LEU A 164 4.77 42.56 -53.60
N TYR A 165 5.67 41.82 -52.92
CA TYR A 165 7.11 41.99 -53.07
C TYR A 165 7.56 41.80 -54.55
N ARG A 166 7.14 40.74 -55.19
CA ARG A 166 7.47 40.45 -56.61
C ARG A 166 6.95 41.54 -57.52
N ILE A 167 5.71 42.02 -57.35
CA ILE A 167 5.15 43.15 -58.10
C ILE A 167 5.97 44.42 -57.87
N GLY A 168 6.32 44.73 -56.61
CA GLY A 168 7.16 45.86 -56.27
C GLY A 168 8.53 45.83 -56.95
N MET A 169 9.17 44.64 -56.93
CA MET A 169 10.46 44.45 -57.62
C MET A 169 10.36 44.59 -59.15
N GLN A 170 9.28 44.12 -59.76
CA GLN A 170 9.05 44.34 -61.21
C GLN A 170 8.83 45.81 -61.55
N ARG A 171 8.04 46.55 -60.74
CA ARG A 171 7.81 47.99 -60.92
C ARG A 171 9.09 48.81 -60.75
N LEU A 172 9.94 48.43 -59.80
CA LEU A 172 11.26 49.08 -59.61
C LEU A 172 12.16 48.88 -60.85
N LYS A 173 12.17 47.66 -61.41
CA LYS A 173 12.93 47.37 -62.67
C LYS A 173 12.48 48.17 -63.85
N ILE A 174 11.19 48.52 -63.94
CA ILE A 174 10.60 49.32 -65.02
C ILE A 174 10.73 50.82 -64.72
N ALA A 175 11.42 51.21 -63.63
CA ALA A 175 11.55 52.61 -63.14
C ALA A 175 10.22 53.30 -62.85
N ALA A 176 9.12 52.52 -62.60
CA ALA A 176 7.81 53.07 -62.28
C ALA A 176 7.66 53.54 -60.83
N ILE A 177 8.61 53.20 -59.93
CA ILE A 177 8.71 53.62 -58.54
C ILE A 177 10.15 53.92 -58.17
N SER A 178 10.37 54.97 -57.35
CA SER A 178 11.68 55.26 -56.82
C SER A 178 11.97 54.39 -55.63
N ARG A 179 13.24 54.07 -55.37
CA ARG A 179 13.72 53.44 -54.15
C ARG A 179 13.55 54.46 -53.01
N ALA A 180 12.69 54.16 -52.01
CA ALA A 180 12.60 54.93 -50.76
C ALA A 180 13.74 54.62 -49.81
#